data_3802736391c0845a04e2fd40e46e2e2d
#
_entry.id   3802736391c0845a04e2fd40e46e2e2d
#
_cell.length_a   1.000
_cell.length_b   1.000
_cell.length_c   1.000
_cell.angle_alpha   90.00
_cell.angle_beta   90.00
_cell.angle_gamma   90.00
#
_symmetry.space_group_name_H-M   'P 1'
#
loop_
_entity.id
_entity.type
_entity.pdbx_description
1 polymer ?
#
loop_
_entity_poly.entity_id
_entity_poly.type
_entity_poly.pdbx_seq_one_letter_code
_entity_poly.pdbx_strand_id
1 'polypeptide(L)'
;MSRIVIIGGGPAGYEAALVAAQLDADVTVVEAEGAGGACVLSDCVPSKTFIASSQVVTGYRDTEEFGVHSDGLEAVTVDAPAVHNRVKRLALAQSADIHAKLLKAGVTFVAGTARLGEDTLGHTHRVVVSPTDGADEYTIDASTVLFATGATPRQLPTALPDGERILTWRQVYDLPDLPEHLIVVGSGVTGAEFASAYLGMGVEVTLVSSRDRVMPQEDADAAQAIERVFRAKGMSILNNSRADAVRRTEDGVEVELSDGRKVYGSHALITVGSIPNTAGLGLAEYGVELGRGGYVTVDRVSRTNVPGIYAAGDCTGVLALASVAAMQGRIAMWHALGEAVRPLRLRTVAANAFTSPELATVGVSQNEVDAGTVPARQVMLPLAGNARAKMDDLADGFVKLFCRPASGQVIGGVVVAPKASELILPITMAVENNLTVNELAQTITIYPSLSGSITEAARQLMLHVLE
;
A
#
# COMPACT_ATOMS: atom_id res chain seq x y z
N MET A 1 -16.18 12.22 -30.48
CA MET A 1 -15.67 11.17 -29.60
C MET A 1 -14.41 11.73 -28.95
N SER A 2 -14.34 11.75 -27.63
CA SER A 2 -13.17 12.25 -26.90
C SER A 2 -12.04 11.23 -27.04
N ARG A 3 -10.86 11.69 -27.44
CA ARG A 3 -9.66 10.84 -27.51
C ARG A 3 -8.83 11.04 -26.25
N ILE A 4 -8.56 9.95 -25.55
CA ILE A 4 -7.87 9.94 -24.26
C ILE A 4 -6.61 9.09 -24.36
N VAL A 5 -5.48 9.65 -23.91
CA VAL A 5 -4.24 8.90 -23.75
C VAL A 5 -3.90 8.80 -22.26
N ILE A 6 -3.66 7.57 -21.80
CA ILE A 6 -3.29 7.26 -20.42
C ILE A 6 -1.87 6.73 -20.42
N ILE A 7 -0.98 7.39 -19.69
CA ILE A 7 0.43 7.05 -19.58
C ILE A 7 0.66 6.33 -18.25
N GLY A 8 0.85 5.01 -18.33
CA GLY A 8 0.93 4.10 -17.20
C GLY A 8 -0.32 3.24 -17.02
N GLY A 9 -0.14 1.93 -16.93
CA GLY A 9 -1.19 0.90 -16.84
C GLY A 9 -1.43 0.38 -15.42
N GLY A 10 -0.93 1.07 -14.38
CA GLY A 10 -1.17 0.74 -12.98
C GLY A 10 -2.65 0.96 -12.56
N PRO A 11 -2.99 0.80 -11.24
CA PRO A 11 -4.38 0.91 -10.76
C PRO A 11 -5.10 2.18 -11.20
N ALA A 12 -4.42 3.33 -11.20
CA ALA A 12 -4.99 4.57 -11.70
C ALA A 12 -5.29 4.51 -13.20
N GLY A 13 -4.33 3.97 -13.98
CA GLY A 13 -4.44 3.95 -15.43
C GLY A 13 -5.48 2.97 -15.94
N TYR A 14 -5.46 1.71 -15.50
CA TYR A 14 -6.41 0.72 -16.02
C TYR A 14 -7.85 0.99 -15.56
N GLU A 15 -8.06 1.50 -14.32
CA GLU A 15 -9.39 1.87 -13.85
C GLU A 15 -9.93 3.12 -14.59
N ALA A 16 -9.06 4.09 -14.85
CA ALA A 16 -9.39 5.23 -15.70
C ALA A 16 -9.79 4.79 -17.12
N ALA A 17 -9.02 3.89 -17.71
CA ALA A 17 -9.28 3.38 -19.06
C ALA A 17 -10.65 2.68 -19.15
N LEU A 18 -10.98 1.84 -18.17
CA LEU A 18 -12.26 1.15 -18.11
C LEU A 18 -13.43 2.12 -17.98
N VAL A 19 -13.31 3.14 -17.13
CA VAL A 19 -14.33 4.18 -16.97
C VAL A 19 -14.51 4.99 -18.25
N ALA A 20 -13.40 5.42 -18.87
CA ALA A 20 -13.45 6.22 -20.08
C ALA A 20 -14.08 5.44 -21.26
N ALA A 21 -13.72 4.15 -21.39
CA ALA A 21 -14.31 3.29 -22.41
C ALA A 21 -15.81 3.05 -22.17
N GLN A 22 -16.27 2.94 -20.92
CA GLN A 22 -17.70 2.86 -20.58
C GLN A 22 -18.49 4.10 -20.96
N LEU A 23 -17.81 5.25 -21.12
CA LEU A 23 -18.38 6.53 -21.52
C LEU A 23 -18.10 6.84 -23.00
N ASP A 24 -17.88 5.80 -23.81
CA ASP A 24 -17.71 5.86 -25.26
C ASP A 24 -16.52 6.74 -25.73
N ALA A 25 -15.46 6.88 -24.92
CA ALA A 25 -14.23 7.54 -25.32
C ALA A 25 -13.32 6.60 -26.14
N ASP A 26 -12.52 7.17 -27.07
CA ASP A 26 -11.41 6.48 -27.73
C ASP A 26 -10.19 6.50 -26.81
N VAL A 27 -9.83 5.34 -26.24
CA VAL A 27 -8.85 5.25 -25.16
C VAL A 27 -7.63 4.46 -25.61
N THR A 28 -6.45 5.08 -25.44
CA THR A 28 -5.16 4.41 -25.58
C THR A 28 -4.42 4.43 -24.23
N VAL A 29 -4.03 3.26 -23.75
CA VAL A 29 -3.12 3.09 -22.59
C VAL A 29 -1.73 2.76 -23.11
N VAL A 30 -0.72 3.50 -22.67
CA VAL A 30 0.69 3.23 -22.95
C VAL A 30 1.36 2.79 -21.66
N GLU A 31 1.91 1.57 -21.63
CA GLU A 31 2.50 0.95 -20.44
C GLU A 31 3.79 0.21 -20.78
N ALA A 32 4.82 0.42 -19.97
CA ALA A 32 6.17 -0.09 -20.27
C ALA A 32 6.42 -1.51 -19.72
N GLU A 33 5.87 -1.86 -18.56
CA GLU A 33 6.17 -3.13 -17.86
C GLU A 33 5.07 -4.18 -18.05
N GLY A 34 3.81 -3.74 -18.15
CA GLY A 34 2.65 -4.62 -18.31
C GLY A 34 1.42 -4.14 -17.56
N ALA A 35 0.25 -4.65 -17.94
CA ALA A 35 -1.03 -4.22 -17.37
C ALA A 35 -1.07 -4.46 -15.85
N GLY A 36 -1.54 -3.46 -15.11
CA GLY A 36 -1.52 -3.44 -13.64
C GLY A 36 -0.31 -2.72 -13.05
N GLY A 37 0.75 -2.46 -13.86
CA GLY A 37 1.95 -1.73 -13.45
C GLY A 37 2.65 -2.32 -12.24
N ALA A 38 3.43 -1.51 -11.53
CA ALA A 38 4.21 -1.95 -10.36
C ALA A 38 3.35 -2.60 -9.27
N CYS A 39 2.15 -2.10 -9.02
CA CYS A 39 1.22 -2.65 -8.02
C CYS A 39 0.95 -4.15 -8.23
N VAL A 40 0.81 -4.58 -9.48
CA VAL A 40 0.51 -5.97 -9.84
C VAL A 40 1.78 -6.79 -10.07
N LEU A 41 2.79 -6.20 -10.70
CA LEU A 41 3.95 -6.97 -11.18
C LEU A 41 5.12 -7.02 -10.20
N SER A 42 5.28 -6.03 -9.31
CA SER A 42 6.45 -5.95 -8.44
C SER A 42 6.21 -5.50 -7.00
N ASP A 43 5.00 -5.04 -6.63
CA ASP A 43 4.70 -4.49 -5.30
C ASP A 43 3.54 -5.22 -4.61
N CYS A 44 2.29 -4.71 -4.68
CA CYS A 44 1.19 -5.18 -3.83
C CYS A 44 0.85 -6.66 -4.04
N VAL A 45 0.64 -7.11 -5.29
CA VAL A 45 0.30 -8.52 -5.55
C VAL A 45 1.46 -9.45 -5.19
N PRO A 46 2.71 -9.18 -5.60
CA PRO A 46 3.86 -9.93 -5.16
C PRO A 46 4.03 -9.98 -3.64
N SER A 47 4.05 -8.84 -2.97
CA SER A 47 4.31 -8.79 -1.52
C SER A 47 3.21 -9.48 -0.71
N LYS A 48 1.93 -9.29 -1.05
CA LYS A 48 0.82 -9.95 -0.36
C LYS A 48 0.78 -11.45 -0.65
N THR A 49 1.20 -11.88 -1.84
CA THR A 49 1.41 -13.32 -2.15
C THR A 49 2.52 -13.94 -1.31
N PHE A 50 3.63 -13.21 -1.13
CA PHE A 50 4.75 -13.62 -0.28
C PHE A 50 4.32 -13.68 1.20
N ILE A 51 3.64 -12.65 1.71
CA ILE A 51 3.07 -12.60 3.06
C ILE A 51 2.10 -13.77 3.29
N ALA A 52 1.24 -14.10 2.33
CA ALA A 52 0.34 -15.24 2.44
C ALA A 52 1.09 -16.57 2.60
N SER A 53 2.24 -16.73 1.93
CA SER A 53 3.09 -17.92 2.13
C SER A 53 3.71 -17.94 3.52
N SER A 54 4.16 -16.78 4.04
CA SER A 54 4.65 -16.65 5.41
C SER A 54 3.59 -16.99 6.47
N GLN A 55 2.34 -16.56 6.24
CA GLN A 55 1.22 -16.88 7.14
C GLN A 55 0.94 -18.38 7.23
N VAL A 56 1.11 -19.13 6.13
CA VAL A 56 1.00 -20.60 6.14
C VAL A 56 2.07 -21.22 7.02
N VAL A 57 3.33 -20.77 6.90
CA VAL A 57 4.44 -21.26 7.73
C VAL A 57 4.20 -20.96 9.21
N THR A 58 3.81 -19.73 9.53
CA THR A 58 3.49 -19.30 10.89
C THR A 58 2.35 -20.14 11.49
N GLY A 59 1.23 -20.29 10.75
CA GLY A 59 0.11 -21.08 11.21
C GLY A 59 0.43 -22.58 11.41
N TYR A 60 1.48 -23.09 10.75
CA TYR A 60 1.94 -24.46 10.94
C TYR A 60 2.81 -24.61 12.20
N ARG A 61 3.53 -23.55 12.60
CA ARG A 61 4.37 -23.54 13.80
C ARG A 61 3.57 -23.31 15.08
N ASP A 62 2.49 -22.53 15.00
CA ASP A 62 1.67 -22.11 16.15
C ASP A 62 0.53 -23.10 16.42
N THR A 63 0.75 -24.44 16.28
CA THR A 63 -0.29 -25.46 16.38
C THR A 63 -0.41 -26.14 17.74
N GLU A 64 0.59 -26.03 18.61
CA GLU A 64 0.64 -26.72 19.91
C GLU A 64 -0.54 -26.34 20.82
N GLU A 65 -0.90 -25.07 20.88
CA GLU A 65 -2.05 -24.55 21.65
C GLU A 65 -3.38 -25.14 21.20
N PHE A 66 -3.46 -25.58 19.93
CA PHE A 66 -4.65 -26.25 19.38
C PHE A 66 -4.65 -27.76 19.63
N GLY A 67 -3.66 -28.31 20.34
CA GLY A 67 -3.50 -29.75 20.55
C GLY A 67 -3.13 -30.51 19.27
N VAL A 68 -2.64 -29.83 18.25
CA VAL A 68 -2.19 -30.44 17.00
C VAL A 68 -0.68 -30.60 17.06
N HIS A 69 -0.24 -31.86 17.22
CA HIS A 69 1.16 -32.21 17.29
C HIS A 69 1.56 -32.96 16.01
N SER A 70 2.76 -32.69 15.53
CA SER A 70 3.36 -33.44 14.42
C SER A 70 4.76 -33.85 14.82
N ASP A 71 5.07 -35.14 14.68
CA ASP A 71 6.39 -35.73 14.96
C ASP A 71 7.51 -35.20 14.05
N GLY A 72 7.26 -34.12 13.31
CA GLY A 72 8.19 -33.50 12.34
C GLY A 72 8.05 -31.98 12.20
N LEU A 73 7.40 -31.27 13.12
CA LEU A 73 7.25 -29.80 13.08
C LEU A 73 8.58 -29.04 13.12
N GLU A 74 9.64 -29.65 13.64
CA GLU A 74 11.01 -29.10 13.58
C GLU A 74 11.57 -29.03 12.14
N ALA A 75 10.88 -29.65 11.17
CA ALA A 75 11.33 -29.80 9.78
C ALA A 75 10.51 -29.01 8.75
N VAL A 76 9.72 -27.99 9.17
CA VAL A 76 9.08 -27.12 8.17
C VAL A 76 10.15 -26.29 7.48
N THR A 77 10.47 -26.66 6.25
CA THR A 77 11.39 -25.93 5.38
C THR A 77 10.62 -25.11 4.37
N VAL A 78 11.16 -23.94 4.02
CA VAL A 78 10.61 -23.07 2.98
C VAL A 78 11.43 -23.26 1.71
N ASP A 79 10.78 -23.73 0.65
CA ASP A 79 11.34 -23.76 -0.70
C ASP A 79 11.22 -22.34 -1.29
N ALA A 80 12.26 -21.52 -1.16
CA ALA A 80 12.25 -20.14 -1.62
C ALA A 80 11.99 -20.03 -3.13
N PRO A 81 12.62 -20.81 -4.01
CA PRO A 81 12.28 -20.85 -5.45
C PRO A 81 10.81 -21.13 -5.71
N ALA A 82 10.20 -22.08 -5.02
CA ALA A 82 8.77 -22.40 -5.20
C ALA A 82 7.87 -21.23 -4.76
N VAL A 83 8.19 -20.58 -3.64
CA VAL A 83 7.47 -19.38 -3.18
C VAL A 83 7.62 -18.25 -4.19
N HIS A 84 8.82 -17.94 -4.66
CA HIS A 84 9.09 -16.88 -5.62
C HIS A 84 8.42 -17.15 -6.98
N ASN A 85 8.45 -18.40 -7.46
CA ASN A 85 7.75 -18.80 -8.68
C ASN A 85 6.22 -18.63 -8.53
N ARG A 86 5.66 -18.95 -7.34
CA ARG A 86 4.25 -18.71 -7.06
C ARG A 86 3.93 -17.21 -7.11
N VAL A 87 4.75 -16.36 -6.51
CA VAL A 87 4.62 -14.89 -6.53
C VAL A 87 4.58 -14.37 -7.96
N LYS A 88 5.58 -14.72 -8.78
CA LYS A 88 5.70 -14.28 -10.17
C LYS A 88 4.53 -14.77 -11.04
N ARG A 89 4.16 -16.03 -10.90
CA ARG A 89 3.05 -16.64 -11.65
C ARG A 89 1.72 -15.95 -11.36
N LEU A 90 1.42 -15.63 -10.10
CA LEU A 90 0.17 -14.95 -9.73
C LEU A 90 0.16 -13.49 -10.18
N ALA A 91 1.29 -12.79 -10.12
CA ALA A 91 1.43 -11.44 -10.65
C ALA A 91 1.17 -11.40 -12.16
N LEU A 92 1.78 -12.31 -12.93
CA LEU A 92 1.57 -12.41 -14.36
C LEU A 92 0.13 -12.79 -14.72
N ALA A 93 -0.49 -13.71 -13.99
CA ALA A 93 -1.90 -14.07 -14.20
C ALA A 93 -2.82 -12.87 -13.98
N GLN A 94 -2.62 -12.11 -12.91
CA GLN A 94 -3.40 -10.91 -12.61
C GLN A 94 -3.19 -9.82 -13.69
N SER A 95 -1.96 -9.65 -14.17
CA SER A 95 -1.66 -8.72 -15.28
C SER A 95 -2.37 -9.14 -16.57
N ALA A 96 -2.36 -10.42 -16.91
CA ALA A 96 -3.07 -10.95 -18.07
C ALA A 96 -4.59 -10.73 -17.97
N ASP A 97 -5.19 -10.93 -16.79
CA ASP A 97 -6.61 -10.69 -16.57
C ASP A 97 -6.97 -9.22 -16.75
N ILE A 98 -6.14 -8.28 -16.25
CA ILE A 98 -6.34 -6.83 -16.45
C ILE A 98 -6.24 -6.49 -17.94
N HIS A 99 -5.20 -6.97 -18.62
CA HIS A 99 -5.00 -6.75 -20.06
C HIS A 99 -6.23 -7.23 -20.86
N ALA A 100 -6.69 -8.45 -20.59
CA ALA A 100 -7.87 -9.01 -21.27
C ALA A 100 -9.13 -8.16 -21.02
N LYS A 101 -9.32 -7.62 -19.80
CA LYS A 101 -10.44 -6.71 -19.50
C LYS A 101 -10.36 -5.42 -20.30
N LEU A 102 -9.18 -4.82 -20.42
CA LEU A 102 -8.96 -3.60 -21.21
C LEU A 102 -9.29 -3.82 -22.69
N LEU A 103 -8.75 -4.88 -23.29
CA LEU A 103 -9.05 -5.22 -24.67
C LEU A 103 -10.53 -5.50 -24.91
N LYS A 104 -11.20 -6.21 -24.00
CA LYS A 104 -12.64 -6.47 -24.06
C LYS A 104 -13.48 -5.20 -23.99
N ALA A 105 -12.99 -4.18 -23.28
CA ALA A 105 -13.63 -2.86 -23.21
C ALA A 105 -13.35 -1.96 -24.43
N GLY A 106 -12.57 -2.44 -25.42
CA GLY A 106 -12.23 -1.67 -26.61
C GLY A 106 -11.06 -0.70 -26.42
N VAL A 107 -10.31 -0.83 -25.32
CA VAL A 107 -9.12 0.01 -25.05
C VAL A 107 -7.95 -0.46 -25.91
N THR A 108 -7.28 0.47 -26.59
CA THR A 108 -6.01 0.22 -27.27
C THR A 108 -4.90 0.19 -26.22
N PHE A 109 -4.21 -0.96 -26.10
CA PHE A 109 -3.08 -1.11 -25.17
C PHE A 109 -1.78 -1.18 -25.97
N VAL A 110 -0.85 -0.26 -25.64
CA VAL A 110 0.46 -0.15 -26.31
C VAL A 110 1.56 -0.45 -25.29
N ALA A 111 2.37 -1.47 -25.58
CA ALA A 111 3.59 -1.73 -24.83
C ALA A 111 4.64 -0.69 -25.22
N GLY A 112 4.98 0.22 -24.29
CA GLY A 112 5.88 1.33 -24.60
C GLY A 112 5.94 2.37 -23.50
N THR A 113 6.70 3.43 -23.79
CA THR A 113 6.75 4.65 -22.99
C THR A 113 6.09 5.81 -23.74
N ALA A 114 5.63 6.82 -23.01
CA ALA A 114 5.08 8.01 -23.63
C ALA A 114 5.42 9.28 -22.84
N ARG A 115 5.45 10.40 -23.56
CA ARG A 115 5.72 11.74 -23.01
C ARG A 115 4.89 12.79 -23.75
N LEU A 116 4.71 13.94 -23.14
CA LEU A 116 4.16 15.09 -23.87
C LEU A 116 5.14 15.54 -24.96
N GLY A 117 4.60 15.85 -26.12
CA GLY A 117 5.34 16.47 -27.22
C GLY A 117 5.35 18.00 -27.12
N GLU A 118 5.58 18.67 -28.26
CA GLU A 118 5.44 20.11 -28.32
C GLU A 118 3.97 20.51 -28.13
N ASP A 119 3.75 21.65 -27.44
CA ASP A 119 2.40 22.19 -27.25
C ASP A 119 1.74 22.53 -28.60
N THR A 120 0.59 22.00 -28.84
CA THR A 120 -0.21 22.34 -30.00
C THR A 120 -1.13 23.48 -29.59
N LEU A 121 -1.00 24.64 -30.23
CA LEU A 121 -1.90 25.78 -30.03
C LEU A 121 -3.36 25.34 -30.27
N GLY A 122 -4.07 24.93 -29.19
CA GLY A 122 -5.43 24.45 -29.27
C GLY A 122 -5.87 23.62 -28.06
N HIS A 123 -6.98 22.86 -28.20
CA HIS A 123 -7.56 22.02 -27.16
C HIS A 123 -7.10 20.57 -27.24
N THR A 124 -6.04 20.26 -27.97
CA THR A 124 -5.47 18.91 -28.09
C THR A 124 -4.04 18.90 -27.61
N HIS A 125 -3.65 17.81 -26.95
CA HIS A 125 -2.31 17.55 -26.43
C HIS A 125 -1.65 16.51 -27.32
N ARG A 126 -0.42 16.78 -27.74
CA ARG A 126 0.38 15.81 -28.49
C ARG A 126 1.14 14.89 -27.53
N VAL A 127 0.91 13.60 -27.66
CA VAL A 127 1.63 12.57 -26.93
C VAL A 127 2.55 11.82 -27.88
N VAL A 128 3.83 11.78 -27.59
CA VAL A 128 4.83 10.99 -28.30
C VAL A 128 4.92 9.63 -27.66
N VAL A 129 4.74 8.58 -28.43
CA VAL A 129 4.77 7.17 -28.00
C VAL A 129 6.00 6.49 -28.57
N SER A 130 6.78 5.84 -27.71
CA SER A 130 7.95 5.05 -28.06
C SER A 130 7.66 3.58 -27.74
N PRO A 131 7.27 2.75 -28.74
CA PRO A 131 6.98 1.34 -28.53
C PRO A 131 8.20 0.52 -28.09
N THR A 132 7.99 -0.53 -27.28
CA THR A 132 9.07 -1.42 -26.81
C THR A 132 9.49 -2.48 -27.83
N ASP A 133 8.71 -2.69 -28.88
CA ASP A 133 9.00 -3.65 -29.96
C ASP A 133 10.04 -3.13 -30.98
N GLY A 134 10.54 -1.91 -30.80
CA GLY A 134 11.53 -1.27 -31.65
C GLY A 134 10.94 -0.57 -32.89
N ALA A 135 9.62 -0.42 -32.97
CA ALA A 135 8.99 0.42 -33.98
C ALA A 135 9.35 1.91 -33.78
N ASP A 136 9.25 2.69 -34.85
CA ASP A 136 9.50 4.12 -34.81
C ASP A 136 8.56 4.83 -33.83
N GLU A 137 9.04 5.92 -33.20
CA GLU A 137 8.19 6.81 -32.42
C GLU A 137 7.08 7.40 -33.29
N TYR A 138 5.89 7.48 -32.72
CA TYR A 138 4.75 8.12 -33.36
C TYR A 138 4.00 9.04 -32.38
N THR A 139 3.10 9.85 -32.91
CA THR A 139 2.34 10.81 -32.10
C THR A 139 0.86 10.47 -32.09
N ILE A 140 0.22 10.73 -30.94
CA ILE A 140 -1.23 10.71 -30.77
C ILE A 140 -1.67 12.10 -30.30
N ASP A 141 -2.60 12.72 -31.01
CA ASP A 141 -3.27 13.94 -30.56
C ASP A 141 -4.48 13.54 -29.71
N ALA A 142 -4.50 13.98 -28.46
CA ALA A 142 -5.53 13.65 -27.47
C ALA A 142 -6.22 14.90 -26.90
N SER A 143 -7.51 14.82 -26.64
CA SER A 143 -8.26 15.88 -25.91
C SER A 143 -7.98 15.82 -24.40
N THR A 144 -7.58 14.66 -23.90
CA THR A 144 -7.27 14.45 -22.48
C THR A 144 -6.07 13.51 -22.33
N VAL A 145 -5.14 13.85 -21.44
CA VAL A 145 -4.00 13.01 -21.06
C VAL A 145 -4.04 12.76 -19.55
N LEU A 146 -3.94 11.50 -19.16
CA LEU A 146 -3.79 11.10 -17.76
C LEU A 146 -2.40 10.52 -17.51
N PHE A 147 -1.66 11.12 -16.59
CA PHE A 147 -0.42 10.55 -16.06
C PHE A 147 -0.72 9.63 -14.89
N ALA A 148 -0.42 8.34 -15.05
CA ALA A 148 -0.59 7.27 -14.05
C ALA A 148 0.72 6.49 -13.87
N THR A 149 1.86 7.19 -13.95
CA THR A 149 3.21 6.65 -14.06
C THR A 149 3.77 6.09 -12.75
N GLY A 150 3.07 6.30 -11.63
CA GLY A 150 3.44 5.73 -10.34
C GLY A 150 4.74 6.27 -9.76
N ALA A 151 5.43 5.43 -8.98
CA ALA A 151 6.68 5.74 -8.32
C ALA A 151 7.62 4.52 -8.30
N THR A 152 8.91 4.77 -8.08
CA THR A 152 9.94 3.73 -7.96
C THR A 152 10.63 3.78 -6.60
N PRO A 153 11.25 2.67 -6.12
CA PRO A 153 12.03 2.65 -4.88
C PRO A 153 13.10 3.72 -4.88
N ARG A 154 13.19 4.46 -3.77
CA ARG A 154 14.28 5.42 -3.57
C ARG A 154 15.58 4.67 -3.39
N GLN A 155 16.59 5.03 -4.17
CA GLN A 155 17.94 4.57 -4.00
C GLN A 155 18.78 5.61 -3.25
N LEU A 156 19.58 5.17 -2.32
CA LEU A 156 20.54 6.03 -1.61
C LEU A 156 21.94 5.83 -2.22
N PRO A 157 22.69 6.90 -2.51
CA PRO A 157 24.03 6.75 -3.07
C PRO A 157 24.99 5.92 -2.21
N THR A 158 24.75 5.87 -0.89
CA THR A 158 25.51 5.11 0.08
C THR A 158 24.97 3.70 0.35
N ALA A 159 23.90 3.28 -0.35
CA ALA A 159 23.26 2.00 -0.22
C ALA A 159 22.62 1.59 -1.56
N LEU A 160 23.43 1.54 -2.60
CA LEU A 160 22.96 1.17 -3.95
C LEU A 160 22.63 -0.32 -3.99
N PRO A 161 21.42 -0.68 -4.42
CA PRO A 161 21.06 -2.07 -4.63
C PRO A 161 21.94 -2.74 -5.69
N ASP A 162 22.42 -3.94 -5.40
CA ASP A 162 23.20 -4.76 -6.34
C ASP A 162 22.39 -5.94 -6.93
N GLY A 163 21.17 -6.15 -6.43
CA GLY A 163 20.29 -7.22 -6.87
C GLY A 163 20.64 -8.60 -6.31
N GLU A 164 21.68 -8.72 -5.49
CA GLU A 164 22.14 -9.97 -4.91
C GLU A 164 22.09 -9.97 -3.38
N ARG A 165 22.72 -8.98 -2.73
CA ARG A 165 22.83 -8.84 -1.28
C ARG A 165 22.20 -7.57 -0.74
N ILE A 166 22.23 -6.47 -1.52
CA ILE A 166 21.58 -5.20 -1.21
C ILE A 166 20.39 -5.05 -2.17
N LEU A 167 19.18 -5.06 -1.63
CA LEU A 167 17.96 -5.25 -2.40
C LEU A 167 16.98 -4.09 -2.22
N THR A 168 16.17 -3.87 -3.23
CA THR A 168 14.86 -3.22 -3.10
C THR A 168 13.75 -4.27 -3.05
N TRP A 169 12.52 -3.87 -2.73
CA TRP A 169 11.38 -4.80 -2.72
C TRP A 169 11.04 -5.40 -4.09
N ARG A 170 11.54 -4.83 -5.18
CA ARG A 170 11.39 -5.39 -6.54
C ARG A 170 12.26 -6.63 -6.77
N GLN A 171 13.38 -6.74 -6.05
CA GLN A 171 14.43 -7.75 -6.29
C GLN A 171 14.34 -8.96 -5.34
N VAL A 172 13.60 -8.85 -4.23
CA VAL A 172 13.54 -9.91 -3.22
C VAL A 172 13.02 -11.26 -3.73
N TYR A 173 12.26 -11.26 -4.82
CA TYR A 173 11.68 -12.46 -5.44
C TYR A 173 12.62 -13.13 -6.45
N ASP A 174 13.83 -12.61 -6.62
CA ASP A 174 14.85 -13.17 -7.51
C ASP A 174 15.93 -13.94 -6.75
N LEU A 175 15.87 -13.92 -5.41
CA LEU A 175 16.80 -14.63 -4.57
C LEU A 175 16.65 -16.16 -4.77
N PRO A 176 17.78 -16.91 -4.87
CA PRO A 176 17.76 -18.36 -4.96
C PRO A 176 17.34 -19.05 -3.66
N ASP A 177 17.65 -18.42 -2.51
CA ASP A 177 17.38 -18.93 -1.17
C ASP A 177 16.85 -17.79 -0.28
N LEU A 178 16.24 -18.14 0.86
CA LEU A 178 15.92 -17.15 1.87
C LEU A 178 17.22 -16.64 2.51
N PRO A 179 17.29 -15.32 2.85
CA PRO A 179 18.40 -14.80 3.66
C PRO A 179 18.56 -15.57 4.98
N GLU A 180 19.80 -15.79 5.43
CA GLU A 180 20.03 -16.28 6.79
C GLU A 180 19.70 -15.20 7.81
N HIS A 181 20.19 -13.97 7.58
CA HIS A 181 19.90 -12.79 8.38
C HIS A 181 19.62 -11.60 7.47
N LEU A 182 18.40 -11.09 7.50
CA LEU A 182 17.96 -9.94 6.74
C LEU A 182 17.99 -8.66 7.58
N ILE A 183 18.73 -7.65 7.13
CA ILE A 183 18.67 -6.31 7.70
C ILE A 183 17.70 -5.48 6.87
N VAL A 184 16.56 -5.07 7.45
CA VAL A 184 15.60 -4.18 6.81
C VAL A 184 15.90 -2.74 7.20
N VAL A 185 16.28 -1.91 6.23
CA VAL A 185 16.57 -0.49 6.43
C VAL A 185 15.35 0.35 6.07
N GLY A 186 14.69 0.88 7.09
CA GLY A 186 13.44 1.62 7.00
C GLY A 186 12.28 0.88 7.65
N SER A 187 11.61 1.55 8.60
CA SER A 187 10.54 0.98 9.44
C SER A 187 9.15 1.47 9.07
N GLY A 188 8.97 2.00 7.86
CA GLY A 188 7.64 2.31 7.30
C GLY A 188 6.85 1.03 7.01
N VAL A 189 5.63 1.18 6.46
CA VAL A 189 4.73 0.05 6.17
C VAL A 189 5.45 -1.03 5.35
N THR A 190 6.09 -0.68 4.23
CA THR A 190 6.80 -1.64 3.38
C THR A 190 7.87 -2.43 4.16
N GLY A 191 8.70 -1.72 4.95
CA GLY A 191 9.74 -2.38 5.75
C GLY A 191 9.16 -3.29 6.82
N ALA A 192 8.12 -2.86 7.51
CA ALA A 192 7.45 -3.66 8.54
C ALA A 192 6.78 -4.92 7.94
N GLU A 193 6.14 -4.81 6.77
CA GLU A 193 5.52 -5.94 6.07
C GLU A 193 6.56 -7.00 5.68
N PHE A 194 7.65 -6.60 5.03
CA PHE A 194 8.71 -7.55 4.65
C PHE A 194 9.43 -8.13 5.87
N ALA A 195 9.75 -7.30 6.88
CA ALA A 195 10.33 -7.78 8.12
C ALA A 195 9.45 -8.84 8.80
N SER A 196 8.14 -8.58 8.88
CA SER A 196 7.15 -9.53 9.42
C SER A 196 7.08 -10.83 8.61
N ALA A 197 7.09 -10.73 7.27
CA ALA A 197 6.98 -11.89 6.38
C ALA A 197 8.22 -12.79 6.45
N TYR A 198 9.42 -12.20 6.40
CA TYR A 198 10.67 -12.98 6.52
C TYR A 198 10.83 -13.61 7.90
N LEU A 199 10.49 -12.87 8.97
CA LEU A 199 10.45 -13.42 10.32
C LEU A 199 9.52 -14.64 10.42
N GLY A 200 8.32 -14.56 9.86
CA GLY A 200 7.35 -15.65 9.81
C GLY A 200 7.86 -16.88 9.04
N MET A 201 8.72 -16.68 8.05
CA MET A 201 9.40 -17.76 7.32
C MET A 201 10.60 -18.36 8.07
N GLY A 202 11.01 -17.78 9.21
CA GLY A 202 12.09 -18.26 10.04
C GLY A 202 13.44 -17.63 9.75
N VAL A 203 13.47 -16.55 9.01
CA VAL A 203 14.66 -15.73 8.77
C VAL A 203 14.97 -14.90 10.01
N GLU A 204 16.23 -14.79 10.39
CA GLU A 204 16.66 -13.79 11.38
C GLU A 204 16.49 -12.38 10.79
N VAL A 205 15.84 -11.48 11.54
CA VAL A 205 15.52 -10.14 11.03
C VAL A 205 15.99 -9.07 12.00
N THR A 206 16.74 -8.09 11.46
CA THR A 206 17.03 -6.83 12.14
C THR A 206 16.36 -5.68 11.40
N LEU A 207 15.43 -4.98 12.05
CA LEU A 207 14.74 -3.81 11.51
C LEU A 207 15.38 -2.52 12.03
N VAL A 208 15.93 -1.72 11.13
CA VAL A 208 16.59 -0.44 11.43
C VAL A 208 15.61 0.71 11.20
N SER A 209 15.27 1.43 12.27
CA SER A 209 14.36 2.58 12.26
C SER A 209 15.08 3.87 12.62
N SER A 210 15.04 4.86 11.75
CA SER A 210 15.52 6.22 12.07
C SER A 210 14.55 6.99 12.99
N ARG A 211 13.44 6.37 13.37
CA ARG A 211 12.38 6.92 14.23
C ARG A 211 12.35 6.18 15.56
N ASP A 212 11.56 6.69 16.48
CA ASP A 212 11.37 6.16 17.84
C ASP A 212 10.61 4.82 17.89
N ARG A 213 9.93 4.44 16.80
CA ARG A 213 9.13 3.22 16.69
C ARG A 213 8.97 2.71 15.26
N VAL A 214 8.50 1.50 15.13
CA VAL A 214 8.07 0.89 13.87
C VAL A 214 6.78 1.59 13.39
N MET A 215 6.62 1.76 12.08
CA MET A 215 5.46 2.45 11.46
C MET A 215 5.12 3.78 12.13
N PRO A 216 6.03 4.76 12.16
CA PRO A 216 5.93 5.96 12.98
C PRO A 216 4.80 6.91 12.57
N GLN A 217 4.21 6.71 11.37
CA GLN A 217 3.08 7.50 10.89
C GLN A 217 1.72 6.94 11.32
N GLU A 218 1.70 5.69 11.77
CA GLU A 218 0.49 4.99 12.18
C GLU A 218 0.11 5.30 13.63
N ASP A 219 -1.07 4.84 14.05
CA ASP A 219 -1.54 4.95 15.43
C ASP A 219 -0.51 4.40 16.41
N ALA A 220 -0.19 5.17 17.46
CA ALA A 220 0.90 4.85 18.40
C ALA A 220 0.66 3.54 19.16
N ASP A 221 -0.58 3.28 19.60
CA ASP A 221 -0.92 2.05 20.32
C ASP A 221 -0.82 0.85 19.38
N ALA A 222 -1.23 1.02 18.12
CA ALA A 222 -1.13 -0.02 17.10
C ALA A 222 0.34 -0.33 16.74
N ALA A 223 1.14 0.70 16.50
CA ALA A 223 2.57 0.55 16.23
C ALA A 223 3.29 -0.16 17.39
N GLN A 224 2.96 0.21 18.64
CA GLN A 224 3.51 -0.41 19.84
C GLN A 224 3.06 -1.89 19.97
N ALA A 225 1.80 -2.20 19.66
CA ALA A 225 1.33 -3.58 19.67
C ALA A 225 2.08 -4.45 18.66
N ILE A 226 2.26 -3.97 17.43
CA ILE A 226 3.03 -4.65 16.39
C ILE A 226 4.50 -4.83 16.83
N GLU A 227 5.13 -3.80 17.36
CA GLU A 227 6.54 -3.87 17.81
C GLU A 227 6.72 -4.89 18.94
N ARG A 228 5.77 -4.99 19.90
CA ARG A 228 5.80 -6.04 20.94
C ARG A 228 5.76 -7.43 20.33
N VAL A 229 4.87 -7.68 19.38
CA VAL A 229 4.76 -8.98 18.70
C VAL A 229 6.04 -9.30 17.94
N PHE A 230 6.60 -8.35 17.20
CA PHE A 230 7.86 -8.55 16.48
C PHE A 230 8.99 -8.95 17.40
N ARG A 231 9.17 -8.23 18.54
CA ARG A 231 10.19 -8.55 19.54
C ARG A 231 9.95 -9.90 20.20
N ALA A 232 8.70 -10.23 20.53
CA ALA A 232 8.34 -11.52 21.12
C ALA A 232 8.64 -12.69 20.18
N LYS A 233 8.52 -12.47 18.86
CA LYS A 233 8.89 -13.44 17.83
C LYS A 233 10.39 -13.45 17.47
N GLY A 234 11.23 -12.68 18.18
CA GLY A 234 12.68 -12.68 18.03
C GLY A 234 13.26 -11.64 17.08
N MET A 235 12.48 -10.71 16.54
CA MET A 235 13.00 -9.62 15.70
C MET A 235 13.87 -8.66 16.52
N SER A 236 15.07 -8.37 16.04
CA SER A 236 15.89 -7.26 16.52
C SER A 236 15.39 -5.94 15.93
N ILE A 237 15.01 -4.97 16.78
CA ILE A 237 14.53 -3.66 16.33
C ILE A 237 15.41 -2.56 16.91
N LEU A 238 16.06 -1.81 16.03
CA LEU A 238 16.95 -0.70 16.33
C LEU A 238 16.23 0.62 16.08
N ASN A 239 15.50 1.12 17.08
CA ASN A 239 14.84 2.43 17.03
C ASN A 239 15.87 3.56 17.20
N ASN A 240 15.52 4.77 16.73
CA ASN A 240 16.39 5.96 16.72
C ASN A 240 17.76 5.70 16.08
N SER A 241 17.82 4.78 15.12
CA SER A 241 19.03 4.32 14.46
C SER A 241 18.92 4.58 12.96
N ARG A 242 19.66 5.56 12.48
CA ARG A 242 19.70 5.91 11.04
C ARG A 242 20.83 5.13 10.38
N ALA A 243 20.55 4.45 9.29
CA ALA A 243 21.56 3.88 8.43
C ALA A 243 22.16 4.99 7.55
N ASP A 244 23.47 5.17 7.62
CA ASP A 244 24.23 6.14 6.80
C ASP A 244 24.78 5.46 5.54
N ALA A 245 25.17 4.19 5.63
CA ALA A 245 25.63 3.41 4.49
C ALA A 245 25.28 1.93 4.62
N VAL A 246 25.14 1.28 3.47
CA VAL A 246 25.09 -0.19 3.36
C VAL A 246 26.14 -0.61 2.33
N ARG A 247 27.00 -1.52 2.71
CA ARG A 247 28.10 -2.00 1.89
C ARG A 247 28.11 -3.52 1.83
N ARG A 248 28.41 -4.05 0.65
CA ARG A 248 28.68 -5.47 0.48
C ARG A 248 30.01 -5.83 1.15
N THR A 249 30.06 -6.97 1.83
CA THR A 249 31.25 -7.60 2.37
C THR A 249 31.52 -8.92 1.64
N GLU A 250 32.58 -9.64 2.01
CA GLU A 250 32.89 -10.95 1.43
C GLU A 250 31.76 -11.95 1.68
N ASP A 251 31.24 -11.99 2.92
CA ASP A 251 30.24 -12.98 3.36
C ASP A 251 28.80 -12.45 3.44
N GLY A 252 28.57 -11.14 3.19
CA GLY A 252 27.23 -10.57 3.35
C GLY A 252 27.18 -9.06 3.15
N VAL A 253 26.60 -8.36 4.12
CA VAL A 253 26.46 -6.90 4.14
C VAL A 253 26.81 -6.31 5.50
N GLU A 254 27.32 -5.09 5.48
CA GLU A 254 27.51 -4.23 6.64
C GLU A 254 26.62 -3.01 6.52
N VAL A 255 25.79 -2.74 7.52
CA VAL A 255 25.03 -1.50 7.69
C VAL A 255 25.70 -0.63 8.72
N GLU A 256 26.21 0.52 8.31
CA GLU A 256 26.80 1.53 9.18
C GLU A 256 25.72 2.49 9.66
N LEU A 257 25.58 2.65 10.98
CA LEU A 257 24.62 3.56 11.59
C LEU A 257 25.28 4.92 11.89
N SER A 258 24.47 5.98 11.93
CA SER A 258 24.93 7.36 12.16
C SER A 258 25.60 7.59 13.54
N ASP A 259 25.44 6.67 14.48
CA ASP A 259 26.10 6.69 15.79
C ASP A 259 27.40 5.88 15.81
N GLY A 260 27.85 5.36 14.67
CA GLY A 260 29.08 4.58 14.50
C GLY A 260 28.93 3.08 14.77
N ARG A 261 27.78 2.60 15.22
CA ARG A 261 27.53 1.16 15.32
C ARG A 261 27.44 0.54 13.93
N LYS A 262 27.78 -0.75 13.85
CA LYS A 262 27.68 -1.56 12.63
C LYS A 262 26.80 -2.77 12.88
N VAL A 263 25.98 -3.10 11.89
CA VAL A 263 25.12 -4.28 11.89
C VAL A 263 25.50 -5.15 10.70
N TYR A 264 25.69 -6.44 10.94
CA TYR A 264 26.09 -7.39 9.92
C TYR A 264 24.96 -8.37 9.65
N GLY A 265 24.76 -8.74 8.39
CA GLY A 265 23.79 -9.72 7.97
C GLY A 265 24.13 -10.33 6.62
N SER A 266 23.38 -11.34 6.19
CA SER A 266 23.59 -11.95 4.88
C SER A 266 23.08 -11.05 3.75
N HIS A 267 21.98 -10.29 4.00
CA HIS A 267 21.32 -9.41 3.02
C HIS A 267 20.80 -8.13 3.69
N ALA A 268 20.62 -7.09 2.89
CA ALA A 268 19.93 -5.86 3.30
C ALA A 268 18.78 -5.52 2.33
N LEU A 269 17.63 -5.16 2.87
CA LEU A 269 16.48 -4.68 2.13
C LEU A 269 16.28 -3.18 2.39
N ILE A 270 16.33 -2.37 1.34
CA ILE A 270 16.22 -0.90 1.43
C ILE A 270 14.77 -0.49 1.20
N THR A 271 14.14 0.08 2.24
CA THR A 271 12.72 0.48 2.24
C THR A 271 12.53 1.94 2.73
N VAL A 272 13.35 2.84 2.17
CA VAL A 272 13.43 4.25 2.58
C VAL A 272 12.51 5.18 1.78
N GLY A 273 11.42 4.66 1.26
CA GLY A 273 10.40 5.37 0.49
C GLY A 273 10.58 5.27 -1.01
N SER A 274 9.83 6.09 -1.75
CA SER A 274 9.76 6.09 -3.21
C SER A 274 10.01 7.47 -3.77
N ILE A 275 10.23 7.54 -5.09
CA ILE A 275 10.30 8.77 -5.87
C ILE A 275 9.31 8.69 -7.03
N PRO A 276 8.60 9.79 -7.38
CA PRO A 276 7.62 9.78 -8.46
C PRO A 276 8.29 9.62 -9.83
N ASN A 277 7.63 8.87 -10.72
CA ASN A 277 8.08 8.69 -12.10
C ASN A 277 7.57 9.84 -12.98
N THR A 278 8.12 11.02 -12.80
CA THR A 278 7.72 12.27 -13.49
C THR A 278 8.80 12.86 -14.36
N ALA A 279 10.03 12.38 -14.22
CA ALA A 279 11.17 12.85 -15.03
C ALA A 279 11.06 12.39 -16.50
N GLY A 280 11.41 13.25 -17.44
CA GLY A 280 11.45 12.94 -18.87
C GLY A 280 10.07 12.85 -19.55
N LEU A 281 8.99 13.20 -18.86
CA LEU A 281 7.63 13.15 -19.40
C LEU A 281 7.19 14.45 -20.12
N GLY A 282 8.04 15.46 -20.17
CA GLY A 282 7.71 16.77 -20.75
C GLY A 282 6.77 17.63 -19.90
N LEU A 283 6.56 17.27 -18.61
CA LEU A 283 5.59 17.93 -17.75
C LEU A 283 5.92 19.39 -17.48
N ALA A 284 7.16 19.67 -17.07
CA ALA A 284 7.60 21.04 -16.74
C ALA A 284 7.64 21.93 -17.99
N GLU A 285 8.11 21.41 -19.11
CA GLU A 285 8.17 22.07 -20.40
C GLU A 285 6.77 22.41 -20.91
N TYR A 286 5.80 21.58 -20.59
CA TYR A 286 4.38 21.76 -20.93
C TYR A 286 3.63 22.68 -19.94
N GLY A 287 4.31 23.16 -18.89
CA GLY A 287 3.75 24.04 -17.87
C GLY A 287 2.95 23.33 -16.77
N VAL A 288 3.05 22.01 -16.65
CA VAL A 288 2.44 21.26 -15.55
C VAL A 288 3.21 21.53 -14.26
N GLU A 289 2.49 21.91 -13.21
CA GLU A 289 3.08 22.23 -11.91
C GLU A 289 3.56 20.97 -11.18
N LEU A 290 4.84 20.96 -10.80
CA LEU A 290 5.44 19.93 -9.96
C LEU A 290 5.66 20.47 -8.55
N GLY A 291 5.14 19.77 -7.56
CA GLY A 291 5.34 20.07 -6.14
C GLY A 291 6.70 19.58 -5.61
N ARG A 292 6.87 19.70 -4.30
CA ARG A 292 8.09 19.25 -3.61
C ARG A 292 8.37 17.78 -3.89
N GLY A 293 9.58 17.45 -4.27
CA GLY A 293 10.01 16.06 -4.56
C GLY A 293 9.62 15.57 -5.96
N GLY A 294 9.12 16.46 -6.84
CA GLY A 294 8.80 16.15 -8.22
C GLY A 294 7.41 15.53 -8.43
N TYR A 295 6.55 15.55 -7.44
CA TYR A 295 5.17 15.07 -7.56
C TYR A 295 4.31 16.01 -8.41
N VAL A 296 3.41 15.46 -9.23
CA VAL A 296 2.46 16.27 -10.01
C VAL A 296 1.40 16.85 -9.06
N THR A 297 1.28 18.20 -9.08
CA THR A 297 0.25 18.90 -8.29
C THR A 297 -1.12 18.70 -8.93
N VAL A 298 -2.09 18.20 -8.15
CA VAL A 298 -3.47 17.96 -8.62
C VAL A 298 -4.50 18.46 -7.61
N ASP A 299 -5.67 18.79 -8.12
CA ASP A 299 -6.84 19.07 -7.30
C ASP A 299 -7.58 17.77 -6.87
N ARG A 300 -8.71 17.92 -6.17
CA ARG A 300 -9.48 16.78 -5.64
C ARG A 300 -10.22 15.93 -6.68
N VAL A 301 -10.20 16.36 -7.95
CA VAL A 301 -10.67 15.59 -9.11
C VAL A 301 -9.53 15.12 -10.00
N SER A 302 -8.30 15.16 -9.45
CA SER A 302 -7.06 14.72 -10.13
C SER A 302 -6.66 15.57 -11.34
N ARG A 303 -7.18 16.80 -11.45
CA ARG A 303 -6.85 17.73 -12.53
C ARG A 303 -5.58 18.51 -12.16
N THR A 304 -4.67 18.71 -13.13
CA THR A 304 -3.51 19.60 -13.01
C THR A 304 -3.90 21.06 -13.26
N ASN A 305 -2.93 21.96 -13.18
CA ASN A 305 -3.11 23.36 -13.58
C ASN A 305 -3.28 23.56 -15.10
N VAL A 306 -2.96 22.55 -15.93
CA VAL A 306 -3.10 22.59 -17.39
C VAL A 306 -4.43 21.93 -17.77
N PRO A 307 -5.35 22.63 -18.45
CA PRO A 307 -6.63 22.08 -18.90
C PRO A 307 -6.42 20.83 -19.77
N GLY A 308 -7.21 19.79 -19.57
CA GLY A 308 -7.12 18.51 -20.31
C GLY A 308 -6.02 17.57 -19.82
N ILE A 309 -5.13 18.02 -18.89
CA ILE A 309 -4.11 17.17 -18.28
C ILE A 309 -4.48 16.80 -16.84
N TYR A 310 -4.45 15.50 -16.55
CA TYR A 310 -4.73 14.90 -15.25
C TYR A 310 -3.54 14.06 -14.78
N ALA A 311 -3.46 13.82 -13.47
CA ALA A 311 -2.52 12.84 -12.92
C ALA A 311 -3.17 12.08 -11.75
N ALA A 312 -2.84 10.79 -11.60
CA ALA A 312 -3.41 9.93 -10.59
C ALA A 312 -2.41 8.88 -10.08
N GLY A 313 -2.57 8.46 -8.84
CA GLY A 313 -1.70 7.50 -8.16
C GLY A 313 -0.43 8.13 -7.61
N ASP A 314 0.58 7.31 -7.40
CA ASP A 314 1.77 7.66 -6.63
C ASP A 314 2.59 8.82 -7.22
N CYS A 315 2.48 9.05 -8.53
CA CYS A 315 3.11 10.21 -9.17
C CYS A 315 2.58 11.56 -8.67
N THR A 316 1.41 11.58 -7.99
CA THR A 316 0.82 12.79 -7.40
C THR A 316 1.21 13.02 -5.94
N GLY A 317 1.68 11.98 -5.24
CA GLY A 317 2.00 12.06 -3.82
C GLY A 317 0.82 12.31 -2.88
N VAL A 318 -0.44 12.20 -3.37
CA VAL A 318 -1.64 12.43 -2.55
C VAL A 318 -1.76 11.36 -1.46
N LEU A 319 -1.71 10.10 -1.82
CA LEU A 319 -1.63 8.97 -0.90
C LEU A 319 -1.22 7.71 -1.69
N ALA A 320 -0.11 7.09 -1.31
CA ALA A 320 0.46 5.93 -2.01
C ALA A 320 -0.30 4.63 -1.65
N LEU A 321 -1.54 4.51 -2.15
CA LEU A 321 -2.40 3.34 -2.02
C LEU A 321 -3.04 3.01 -3.36
N ALA A 322 -3.03 1.74 -3.74
CA ALA A 322 -3.63 1.27 -5.00
C ALA A 322 -5.13 1.60 -5.11
N SER A 323 -5.86 1.53 -3.99
CA SER A 323 -7.28 1.91 -3.92
C SER A 323 -7.52 3.40 -4.18
N VAL A 324 -6.63 4.26 -3.68
CA VAL A 324 -6.67 5.71 -3.92
C VAL A 324 -6.30 6.01 -5.37
N ALA A 325 -5.25 5.38 -5.89
CA ALA A 325 -4.85 5.50 -7.29
C ALA A 325 -6.00 5.13 -8.23
N ALA A 326 -6.65 3.99 -8.00
CA ALA A 326 -7.83 3.54 -8.76
C ALA A 326 -8.98 4.56 -8.72
N MET A 327 -9.30 5.08 -7.53
CA MET A 327 -10.36 6.07 -7.36
C MET A 327 -10.00 7.41 -8.02
N GLN A 328 -8.75 7.86 -7.90
CA GLN A 328 -8.27 9.06 -8.60
C GLN A 328 -8.42 8.92 -10.12
N GLY A 329 -8.04 7.77 -10.70
CA GLY A 329 -8.20 7.49 -12.11
C GLY A 329 -9.66 7.54 -12.57
N ARG A 330 -10.57 6.90 -11.83
CA ARG A 330 -12.02 6.95 -12.11
C ARG A 330 -12.56 8.36 -12.04
N ILE A 331 -12.27 9.10 -10.98
CA ILE A 331 -12.72 10.49 -10.79
C ILE A 331 -12.19 11.38 -11.91
N ALA A 332 -10.92 11.23 -12.31
CA ALA A 332 -10.31 11.97 -13.40
C ALA A 332 -11.10 11.81 -14.71
N MET A 333 -11.48 10.56 -15.04
CA MET A 333 -12.21 10.29 -16.30
C MET A 333 -13.66 10.72 -16.24
N TRP A 334 -14.37 10.50 -15.15
CA TRP A 334 -15.72 11.06 -14.98
C TRP A 334 -15.71 12.58 -15.16
N HIS A 335 -14.77 13.27 -14.47
CA HIS A 335 -14.65 14.72 -14.57
C HIS A 335 -14.26 15.19 -15.99
N ALA A 336 -13.29 14.53 -16.64
CA ALA A 336 -12.83 14.87 -17.98
C ALA A 336 -13.91 14.72 -19.05
N LEU A 337 -14.82 13.77 -18.85
CA LEU A 337 -15.92 13.45 -19.76
C LEU A 337 -17.24 14.18 -19.40
N GLY A 338 -17.20 15.07 -18.39
CA GLY A 338 -18.33 15.95 -18.06
C GLY A 338 -19.38 15.33 -17.13
N GLU A 339 -19.05 14.19 -16.51
CA GLU A 339 -19.94 13.55 -15.54
C GLU A 339 -19.90 14.26 -14.18
N ALA A 340 -20.98 14.13 -13.41
CA ALA A 340 -21.05 14.62 -12.05
C ALA A 340 -20.22 13.74 -11.12
N VAL A 341 -19.20 14.30 -10.48
CA VAL A 341 -18.30 13.55 -9.61
C VAL A 341 -18.32 14.03 -8.17
N ARG A 342 -18.16 13.10 -7.24
CA ARG A 342 -17.75 13.43 -5.88
C ARG A 342 -16.21 13.54 -5.85
N PRO A 343 -15.66 14.70 -5.44
CA PRO A 343 -14.22 14.83 -5.27
C PRO A 343 -13.66 13.83 -4.26
N LEU A 344 -12.39 13.45 -4.43
CA LEU A 344 -11.71 12.52 -3.53
C LEU A 344 -11.77 13.00 -2.07
N ARG A 345 -12.17 12.09 -1.18
CA ARG A 345 -12.32 12.34 0.27
C ARG A 345 -11.30 11.50 1.03
N LEU A 346 -10.14 12.08 1.34
CA LEU A 346 -9.05 11.36 2.01
C LEU A 346 -9.42 10.85 3.41
N ARG A 347 -10.35 11.52 4.11
CA ARG A 347 -10.80 11.10 5.44
C ARG A 347 -11.61 9.80 5.47
N THR A 348 -12.04 9.30 4.33
CA THR A 348 -12.80 8.04 4.25
C THR A 348 -11.98 6.92 3.65
N VAL A 349 -10.69 7.16 3.42
CA VAL A 349 -9.76 6.15 2.89
C VAL A 349 -9.31 5.25 4.03
N ALA A 350 -9.56 3.96 3.88
CA ALA A 350 -8.95 2.94 4.73
C ALA A 350 -7.54 2.59 4.23
N ALA A 351 -6.63 2.41 5.17
CA ALA A 351 -5.27 1.95 4.92
C ALA A 351 -4.99 0.68 5.75
N ASN A 352 -4.10 -0.19 5.25
CA ASN A 352 -3.71 -1.42 5.95
C ASN A 352 -2.22 -1.69 5.78
N ALA A 353 -1.57 -2.09 6.88
CA ALA A 353 -0.25 -2.71 6.88
C ALA A 353 -0.43 -4.23 7.07
N PHE A 354 0.05 -5.02 6.12
CA PHE A 354 -0.10 -6.49 6.08
C PHE A 354 1.00 -7.18 6.90
N THR A 355 1.21 -6.72 8.12
CA THR A 355 2.04 -7.38 9.12
C THR A 355 1.30 -8.56 9.76
N SER A 356 1.92 -9.27 10.69
CA SER A 356 1.24 -10.29 11.51
C SER A 356 1.40 -9.94 12.99
N PRO A 357 0.29 -9.44 13.64
CA PRO A 357 -1.04 -9.14 13.12
C PRO A 357 -1.05 -7.94 12.14
N GLU A 358 -2.13 -7.83 11.32
CA GLU A 358 -2.34 -6.68 10.45
C GLU A 358 -2.77 -5.43 11.25
N LEU A 359 -2.50 -4.25 10.68
CA LEU A 359 -2.94 -2.96 11.21
C LEU A 359 -3.75 -2.23 10.14
N ALA A 360 -5.02 -1.92 10.42
CA ALA A 360 -5.87 -1.14 9.54
C ALA A 360 -6.37 0.13 10.23
N THR A 361 -6.47 1.22 9.47
CA THR A 361 -6.92 2.53 9.95
C THR A 361 -7.90 3.17 8.97
N VAL A 362 -8.79 4.01 9.48
CA VAL A 362 -9.66 4.88 8.69
C VAL A 362 -10.05 6.13 9.47
N GLY A 363 -10.15 7.26 8.80
CA GLY A 363 -10.72 8.48 9.36
C GLY A 363 -9.77 9.31 10.21
N VAL A 364 -10.25 9.74 11.36
CA VAL A 364 -9.50 10.57 12.32
C VAL A 364 -8.45 9.73 13.03
N SER A 365 -7.24 10.27 13.13
CA SER A 365 -6.12 9.65 13.83
C SER A 365 -6.07 10.06 15.32
N GLN A 366 -5.43 9.21 16.14
CA GLN A 366 -5.14 9.55 17.56
C GLN A 366 -4.36 10.86 17.69
N ASN A 367 -3.39 11.09 16.80
CA ASN A 367 -2.60 12.32 16.82
C ASN A 367 -3.45 13.58 16.64
N GLU A 368 -4.51 13.54 15.81
CA GLU A 368 -5.43 14.68 15.64
C GLU A 368 -6.29 14.89 16.90
N VAL A 369 -6.67 13.81 17.57
CA VAL A 369 -7.42 13.88 18.84
C VAL A 369 -6.54 14.44 19.94
N ASP A 370 -5.31 13.93 20.11
CA ASP A 370 -4.37 14.37 21.13
C ASP A 370 -3.92 15.84 20.94
N ALA A 371 -3.78 16.27 19.68
CA ALA A 371 -3.51 17.66 19.34
C ALA A 371 -4.72 18.60 19.53
N GLY A 372 -5.90 18.06 19.86
CA GLY A 372 -7.12 18.83 20.02
C GLY A 372 -7.69 19.44 18.74
N THR A 373 -7.19 19.01 17.56
CA THR A 373 -7.65 19.50 16.26
C THR A 373 -9.01 18.92 15.86
N VAL A 374 -9.33 17.71 16.38
CA VAL A 374 -10.63 17.06 16.19
C VAL A 374 -11.14 16.58 17.55
N PRO A 375 -12.21 17.20 18.10
CA PRO A 375 -12.83 16.70 19.32
C PRO A 375 -13.45 15.32 19.06
N ALA A 376 -13.04 14.33 19.87
CA ALA A 376 -13.54 12.97 19.78
C ALA A 376 -13.68 12.34 21.16
N ARG A 377 -14.64 11.42 21.28
CA ARG A 377 -14.62 10.37 22.30
C ARG A 377 -14.05 9.12 21.65
N GLN A 378 -13.35 8.34 22.43
CA GLN A 378 -12.72 7.11 21.94
C GLN A 378 -12.86 5.96 22.92
N VAL A 379 -12.80 4.75 22.40
CA VAL A 379 -12.65 3.52 23.17
C VAL A 379 -11.65 2.61 22.46
N MET A 380 -10.84 1.92 23.23
CA MET A 380 -9.97 0.86 22.75
C MET A 380 -10.36 -0.44 23.44
N LEU A 381 -10.82 -1.43 22.65
CA LEU A 381 -11.28 -2.73 23.14
C LEU A 381 -10.25 -3.80 22.77
N PRO A 382 -9.50 -4.37 23.75
CA PRO A 382 -8.57 -5.46 23.49
C PRO A 382 -9.28 -6.71 22.96
N LEU A 383 -8.68 -7.39 21.99
CA LEU A 383 -9.23 -8.65 21.44
C LEU A 383 -9.17 -9.82 22.44
N ALA A 384 -8.25 -9.81 23.39
CA ALA A 384 -8.14 -10.84 24.43
C ALA A 384 -9.44 -11.11 25.20
N GLY A 385 -10.37 -10.14 25.26
CA GLY A 385 -11.70 -10.29 25.83
C GLY A 385 -12.74 -10.94 24.91
N ASN A 386 -12.47 -11.04 23.60
CA ASN A 386 -13.39 -11.55 22.61
C ASN A 386 -13.38 -13.09 22.58
N ALA A 387 -14.57 -13.74 22.54
CA ALA A 387 -14.67 -15.19 22.53
C ALA A 387 -13.99 -15.82 21.29
N ARG A 388 -14.16 -15.22 20.11
CA ARG A 388 -13.52 -15.73 18.89
C ARG A 388 -12.00 -15.57 18.94
N ALA A 389 -11.51 -14.47 19.49
CA ALA A 389 -10.07 -14.25 19.66
C ALA A 389 -9.46 -15.34 20.58
N LYS A 390 -10.15 -15.71 21.67
CA LYS A 390 -9.71 -16.81 22.53
C LYS A 390 -9.71 -18.16 21.83
N MET A 391 -10.70 -18.42 20.96
CA MET A 391 -10.77 -19.66 20.17
C MET A 391 -9.63 -19.77 19.16
N ASP A 392 -9.17 -18.64 18.66
CA ASP A 392 -8.11 -18.54 17.64
C ASP A 392 -6.74 -18.19 18.28
N ASP A 393 -6.61 -18.28 19.61
CA ASP A 393 -5.39 -17.94 20.40
C ASP A 393 -4.82 -16.55 20.09
N LEU A 394 -5.69 -15.55 19.94
CA LEU A 394 -5.31 -14.18 19.64
C LEU A 394 -5.24 -13.35 20.94
N ALA A 395 -4.06 -13.27 21.52
CA ALA A 395 -3.81 -12.45 22.71
C ALA A 395 -3.57 -10.99 22.38
N ASP A 396 -2.87 -10.72 21.26
CA ASP A 396 -2.50 -9.38 20.81
C ASP A 396 -3.52 -8.81 19.84
N GLY A 397 -3.76 -7.51 19.98
CA GLY A 397 -4.64 -6.78 19.09
C GLY A 397 -5.80 -6.09 19.79
N PHE A 398 -6.47 -5.20 19.05
CA PHE A 398 -7.57 -4.40 19.56
C PHE A 398 -8.42 -3.81 18.43
N VAL A 399 -9.61 -3.33 18.80
CA VAL A 399 -10.42 -2.39 18.02
C VAL A 399 -10.47 -1.07 18.74
N LYS A 400 -10.09 0.04 18.08
CA LYS A 400 -10.22 1.41 18.57
C LYS A 400 -11.25 2.14 17.70
N LEU A 401 -12.20 2.83 18.31
CA LEU A 401 -13.21 3.65 17.65
C LEU A 401 -13.16 5.09 18.13
N PHE A 402 -13.38 6.02 17.20
CA PHE A 402 -13.53 7.44 17.47
C PHE A 402 -14.92 7.92 17.04
N CYS A 403 -15.59 8.69 17.89
CA CYS A 403 -16.87 9.32 17.54
C CYS A 403 -16.91 10.78 17.97
N ARG A 404 -17.76 11.59 17.34
CA ARG A 404 -18.03 12.96 17.76
C ARG A 404 -18.71 12.98 19.11
N PRO A 405 -18.29 13.86 20.06
CA PRO A 405 -18.84 13.91 21.41
C PRO A 405 -20.35 14.14 21.45
N ALA A 406 -20.85 15.07 20.64
CA ALA A 406 -22.25 15.51 20.70
C ALA A 406 -23.21 14.58 19.92
N SER A 407 -22.82 14.12 18.72
CA SER A 407 -23.70 13.36 17.84
C SER A 407 -23.51 11.84 17.89
N GLY A 408 -22.40 11.36 18.47
CA GLY A 408 -22.02 9.96 18.39
C GLY A 408 -21.62 9.49 16.98
N GLN A 409 -21.50 10.40 16.00
CA GLN A 409 -21.08 10.05 14.66
C GLN A 409 -19.69 9.41 14.66
N VAL A 410 -19.56 8.26 14.04
CA VAL A 410 -18.27 7.57 13.86
C VAL A 410 -17.41 8.38 12.89
N ILE A 411 -16.19 8.73 13.33
CA ILE A 411 -15.27 9.58 12.57
C ILE A 411 -13.93 8.91 12.27
N GLY A 412 -13.70 7.74 12.82
CA GLY A 412 -12.48 6.97 12.56
C GLY A 412 -12.40 5.70 13.39
N GLY A 413 -11.40 4.89 13.09
CA GLY A 413 -11.08 3.71 13.86
C GLY A 413 -9.77 3.06 13.44
N VAL A 414 -9.28 2.20 14.33
CA VAL A 414 -8.05 1.43 14.17
C VAL A 414 -8.36 -0.02 14.56
N VAL A 415 -7.88 -0.95 13.76
CA VAL A 415 -7.98 -2.38 14.04
C VAL A 415 -6.58 -3.00 13.97
N VAL A 416 -6.17 -3.66 15.03
CA VAL A 416 -4.99 -4.55 15.04
C VAL A 416 -5.49 -5.95 15.26
N ALA A 417 -5.45 -6.78 14.23
CA ALA A 417 -5.98 -8.15 14.24
C ALA A 417 -5.48 -8.94 13.04
N PRO A 418 -5.58 -10.28 13.03
CA PRO A 418 -5.57 -11.04 11.79
C PRO A 418 -6.69 -10.56 10.86
N LYS A 419 -6.36 -10.31 9.59
CA LYS A 419 -7.31 -9.80 8.58
C LYS A 419 -7.96 -8.46 8.98
N ALA A 420 -7.20 -7.55 9.59
CA ALA A 420 -7.67 -6.20 9.88
C ALA A 420 -8.12 -5.47 8.60
N SER A 421 -7.54 -5.82 7.45
CA SER A 421 -7.94 -5.39 6.11
C SER A 421 -9.42 -5.64 5.79
N GLU A 422 -9.97 -6.75 6.28
CA GLU A 422 -11.40 -7.09 6.13
C GLU A 422 -12.25 -6.47 7.25
N LEU A 423 -11.71 -6.46 8.47
CA LEU A 423 -12.42 -5.96 9.65
C LEU A 423 -12.63 -4.44 9.66
N ILE A 424 -11.80 -3.68 8.95
CA ILE A 424 -11.91 -2.22 8.89
C ILE A 424 -13.12 -1.75 8.05
N LEU A 425 -13.65 -2.59 7.16
CA LEU A 425 -14.71 -2.20 6.23
C LEU A 425 -15.98 -1.68 6.92
N PRO A 426 -16.55 -2.32 7.97
CA PRO A 426 -17.71 -1.77 8.67
C PRO A 426 -17.47 -0.38 9.25
N ILE A 427 -16.27 -0.12 9.77
CA ILE A 427 -15.88 1.20 10.30
C ILE A 427 -15.77 2.20 9.15
N THR A 428 -15.16 1.80 8.04
CA THR A 428 -15.05 2.63 6.83
C THR A 428 -16.43 3.02 6.29
N MET A 429 -17.36 2.07 6.24
CA MET A 429 -18.75 2.32 5.84
C MET A 429 -19.45 3.29 6.80
N ALA A 430 -19.22 3.17 8.10
CA ALA A 430 -19.77 4.06 9.09
C ALA A 430 -19.22 5.50 8.92
N VAL A 431 -17.92 5.65 8.70
CA VAL A 431 -17.29 6.96 8.45
C VAL A 431 -17.80 7.59 7.13
N GLU A 432 -17.86 6.80 6.04
CA GLU A 432 -18.31 7.28 4.72
C GLU A 432 -19.76 7.75 4.74
N ASN A 433 -20.64 7.00 5.43
CA ASN A 433 -22.08 7.26 5.47
C ASN A 433 -22.53 8.08 6.70
N ASN A 434 -21.57 8.56 7.52
CA ASN A 434 -21.83 9.34 8.72
C ASN A 434 -22.72 8.61 9.76
N LEU A 435 -22.60 7.28 9.86
CA LEU A 435 -23.33 6.50 10.84
C LEU A 435 -22.87 6.84 12.26
N THR A 436 -23.76 6.63 13.22
CA THR A 436 -23.50 6.84 14.63
C THR A 436 -23.06 5.55 15.33
N VAL A 437 -22.48 5.68 16.51
CA VAL A 437 -22.19 4.51 17.38
C VAL A 437 -23.45 3.74 17.75
N ASN A 438 -24.63 4.40 17.80
CA ASN A 438 -25.92 3.73 18.05
C ASN A 438 -26.26 2.76 16.92
N GLU A 439 -26.12 3.18 15.66
CA GLU A 439 -26.41 2.37 14.49
C GLU A 439 -25.43 1.18 14.40
N LEU A 440 -24.14 1.40 14.67
CA LEU A 440 -23.17 0.31 14.74
C LEU A 440 -23.47 -0.67 15.87
N ALA A 441 -23.78 -0.18 17.08
CA ALA A 441 -24.05 -1.02 18.25
C ALA A 441 -25.32 -1.85 18.11
N GLN A 442 -26.30 -1.37 17.35
CA GLN A 442 -27.58 -2.08 17.08
C GLN A 442 -27.46 -3.06 15.93
N THR A 443 -26.35 -3.04 15.17
CA THR A 443 -26.13 -3.99 14.08
C THR A 443 -25.89 -5.39 14.64
N ILE A 444 -26.73 -6.36 14.24
CA ILE A 444 -26.61 -7.75 14.68
C ILE A 444 -25.47 -8.41 13.91
N THR A 445 -24.41 -8.76 14.63
CA THR A 445 -23.24 -9.45 14.09
C THR A 445 -23.30 -10.95 14.37
N ILE A 446 -22.49 -11.72 13.63
CA ILE A 446 -22.31 -13.15 13.90
C ILE A 446 -21.60 -13.33 15.24
N TYR A 447 -22.06 -14.31 16.05
CA TYR A 447 -21.38 -14.70 17.27
C TYR A 447 -20.98 -16.19 17.20
N PRO A 448 -19.72 -16.55 17.57
CA PRO A 448 -18.60 -15.66 17.91
C PRO A 448 -17.89 -15.11 16.67
N SER A 449 -17.51 -13.84 16.68
CA SER A 449 -16.74 -13.22 15.60
C SER A 449 -15.81 -12.09 16.10
N LEU A 450 -14.75 -11.80 15.37
CA LEU A 450 -13.89 -10.64 15.66
C LEU A 450 -14.61 -9.33 15.37
N SER A 451 -15.49 -9.29 14.35
CA SER A 451 -16.30 -8.11 14.01
C SER A 451 -17.27 -7.73 15.13
N GLY A 452 -17.65 -8.66 16.01
CA GLY A 452 -18.40 -8.37 17.23
C GLY A 452 -17.70 -7.38 18.16
N SER A 453 -16.38 -7.30 18.12
CA SER A 453 -15.62 -6.29 18.86
C SER A 453 -15.88 -4.85 18.39
N ILE A 454 -16.25 -4.65 17.11
CA ILE A 454 -16.58 -3.34 16.55
C ILE A 454 -17.91 -2.85 17.13
N THR A 455 -18.92 -3.71 17.15
CA THR A 455 -20.23 -3.35 17.71
C THR A 455 -20.18 -3.20 19.23
N GLU A 456 -19.36 -3.98 19.92
CA GLU A 456 -19.13 -3.82 21.38
C GLU A 456 -18.39 -2.51 21.69
N ALA A 457 -17.37 -2.15 20.92
CA ALA A 457 -16.70 -0.84 21.07
C ALA A 457 -17.68 0.32 20.85
N ALA A 458 -18.56 0.21 19.85
CA ALA A 458 -19.61 1.18 19.60
C ALA A 458 -20.60 1.25 20.78
N ARG A 459 -21.01 0.10 21.35
CA ARG A 459 -21.89 0.03 22.52
C ARG A 459 -21.28 0.72 23.75
N GLN A 460 -19.98 0.56 23.99
CA GLN A 460 -19.30 1.26 25.10
C GLN A 460 -19.29 2.78 24.91
N LEU A 461 -19.16 3.25 23.68
CA LEU A 461 -19.28 4.68 23.38
C LEU A 461 -20.70 5.23 23.55
N MET A 462 -21.75 4.40 23.44
CA MET A 462 -23.14 4.78 23.73
C MET A 462 -23.35 5.11 25.20
N LEU A 463 -22.81 4.29 26.11
CA LEU A 463 -23.01 4.45 27.56
C LEU A 463 -22.53 5.78 28.10
N HIS A 464 -21.56 6.43 27.42
CA HIS A 464 -21.06 7.76 27.76
C HIS A 464 -21.93 8.92 27.22
N VAL A 465 -23.00 8.65 26.48
CA VAL A 465 -23.96 9.65 26.01
C VAL A 465 -25.07 9.91 27.06
N LEU A 466 -25.22 9.01 28.02
CA LEU A 466 -26.29 9.03 29.03
C LEU A 466 -25.83 9.55 30.40
N GLU A 467 -24.55 9.89 30.55
CA GLU A 467 -23.97 10.61 31.67
C GLU A 467 -23.78 12.12 31.32
#